data_5fde3eb83b5b54293ff09ee474320cd6
#
_entry.id   5fde3eb83b5b54293ff09ee474320cd6
#
_cell.length_a   1.000
_cell.length_b   1.000
_cell.length_c   1.000
_cell.angle_alpha   90.00
_cell.angle_beta   90.00
_cell.angle_gamma   90.00
#
_symmetry.space_group_name_H-M   'P 1'
#
loop_
_entity.id
_entity.type
_entity.pdbx_description
1 polymer ?
#
loop_
_entity_poly.entity_id
_entity_poly.type
_entity_poly.pdbx_seq_one_letter_code
_entity_poly.pdbx_strand_id
1 'polypeptide(L)'
;MLIGLFVSRAAPREHGYALVSEGYMDVVALAQLGFGNAVATLGTACTPEHVHKLFRFTEQVVFSFDGDTAGRRAAHKALQAALPLATDVRNVKFLFLPAEHDPDSFIRAEGADAFAQAVKAALPLSRFLLDVAAKDCDMDSAEGRSRFAANARPLWQLLPPGALAQQLLGEIAARVQIGPHELEQLWGLRRHAPAARRSARSERGGPGADGRAPAPRRTAPPRGGTRTLPTSRASRALQILLTESSAWDRLSQPDHALLCDLPAPHGPLFTWLAGQAMDHGPQPWSALREALRAHELEAIAVGLVDGLPPDIESDAGELDRILQHEHDARYAAERERLVTAAAAGDRAAYDRLKAMPALRPR
;
A
#
# COMPACT_ATOMS: atom_id res chain seq x y z
N MET A 1 12.57 17.25 0.46
CA MET A 1 11.83 17.59 1.71
C MET A 1 10.43 18.01 1.30
N LEU A 2 9.36 17.58 2.02
CA LEU A 2 7.99 18.01 1.76
C LEU A 2 7.60 19.09 2.77
N ILE A 3 7.21 20.29 2.31
CA ILE A 3 6.62 21.33 3.17
C ILE A 3 5.12 21.11 3.29
N GLY A 4 4.55 21.51 4.42
CA GLY A 4 3.13 21.31 4.73
C GLY A 4 2.85 20.03 5.52
N LEU A 5 3.59 18.95 5.25
CA LEU A 5 3.42 17.67 5.94
C LEU A 5 3.72 17.75 7.44
N PHE A 6 4.57 18.69 7.85
CA PHE A 6 4.97 18.89 9.25
C PHE A 6 3.93 19.70 10.04
N VAL A 7 3.19 20.57 9.37
CA VAL A 7 2.25 21.50 10.00
C VAL A 7 0.91 20.82 10.31
N SER A 8 0.51 19.82 9.52
CA SER A 8 -0.77 19.15 9.71
C SER A 8 -0.70 17.67 9.36
N ARG A 9 -0.09 16.86 10.23
CA ARG A 9 -0.07 15.39 10.07
C ARG A 9 -1.48 14.76 10.10
N ALA A 10 -2.45 15.45 10.67
CA ALA A 10 -3.84 15.00 10.77
C ALA A 10 -4.64 15.31 9.50
N ALA A 11 -4.39 16.44 8.82
CA ALA A 11 -5.23 16.92 7.74
C ALA A 11 -5.35 15.95 6.54
N PRO A 12 -4.29 15.26 6.05
CA PRO A 12 -4.46 14.24 5.01
C PRO A 12 -5.38 13.09 5.44
N ARG A 13 -5.41 12.75 6.73
CA ARG A 13 -6.31 11.74 7.28
C ARG A 13 -7.75 12.23 7.36
N GLU A 14 -7.97 13.47 7.79
CA GLU A 14 -9.28 14.08 7.90
C GLU A 14 -9.93 14.31 6.53
N HIS A 15 -9.15 14.77 5.55
CA HIS A 15 -9.60 14.97 4.17
C HIS A 15 -9.64 13.67 3.35
N GLY A 16 -8.97 12.60 3.78
CA GLY A 16 -8.89 11.32 3.09
C GLY A 16 -7.90 11.30 1.92
N TYR A 17 -7.19 12.39 1.65
CA TYR A 17 -6.16 12.48 0.60
C TYR A 17 -5.10 13.53 0.94
N ALA A 18 -3.91 13.40 0.33
CA ALA A 18 -2.89 14.45 0.31
C ALA A 18 -2.94 15.17 -1.03
N LEU A 19 -2.93 16.52 -1.00
CA LEU A 19 -2.89 17.37 -2.18
C LEU A 19 -1.46 17.86 -2.39
N VAL A 20 -0.83 17.50 -3.50
CA VAL A 20 0.53 17.89 -3.82
C VAL A 20 0.53 19.03 -4.83
N SER A 21 1.07 20.19 -4.46
CA SER A 21 1.27 21.34 -5.33
C SER A 21 2.75 21.55 -5.66
N GLU A 22 3.05 22.36 -6.68
CA GLU A 22 4.42 22.65 -7.09
C GLU A 22 5.13 23.61 -6.13
N GLY A 23 4.42 24.65 -5.68
CA GLY A 23 4.96 25.74 -4.89
C GLY A 23 4.62 25.69 -3.40
N TYR A 24 5.54 26.15 -2.55
CA TYR A 24 5.24 26.29 -1.12
C TYR A 24 4.23 27.43 -0.84
N MET A 25 4.17 28.43 -1.71
CA MET A 25 3.17 29.52 -1.59
C MET A 25 1.76 28.99 -1.81
N ASP A 26 1.59 28.05 -2.75
CA ASP A 26 0.30 27.39 -2.98
C ASP A 26 -0.17 26.64 -1.74
N VAL A 27 0.75 25.95 -1.04
CA VAL A 27 0.42 25.24 0.19
C VAL A 27 -0.09 26.19 1.27
N VAL A 28 0.53 27.37 1.42
CA VAL A 28 0.09 28.39 2.38
C VAL A 28 -1.28 28.93 2.00
N ALA A 29 -1.49 29.26 0.73
CA ALA A 29 -2.76 29.77 0.23
C ALA A 29 -3.87 28.72 0.35
N LEU A 30 -3.60 27.47 -0.06
CA LEU A 30 -4.53 26.34 0.06
C LEU A 30 -4.92 26.08 1.52
N ALA A 31 -3.97 26.13 2.46
CA ALA A 31 -4.26 25.95 3.88
C ALA A 31 -5.19 27.05 4.44
N GLN A 32 -4.99 28.32 4.03
CA GLN A 32 -5.87 29.43 4.40
C GLN A 32 -7.27 29.29 3.81
N LEU A 33 -7.41 28.62 2.67
CA LEU A 33 -8.66 28.40 1.95
C LEU A 33 -9.35 27.06 2.32
N GLY A 34 -8.89 26.39 3.39
CA GLY A 34 -9.51 25.19 3.94
C GLY A 34 -8.90 23.86 3.47
N PHE A 35 -7.85 23.88 2.63
CA PHE A 35 -7.15 22.68 2.15
C PHE A 35 -5.85 22.45 2.93
N GLY A 36 -5.96 22.23 4.24
CA GLY A 36 -4.82 22.00 5.14
C GLY A 36 -4.04 20.71 4.85
N ASN A 37 -4.55 19.85 3.96
CA ASN A 37 -3.92 18.63 3.47
C ASN A 37 -2.98 18.87 2.27
N ALA A 38 -2.72 20.14 1.91
CA ALA A 38 -1.80 20.52 0.85
C ALA A 38 -0.34 20.40 1.29
N VAL A 39 0.52 19.89 0.39
CA VAL A 39 1.96 19.75 0.57
C VAL A 39 2.69 20.16 -0.70
N ALA A 40 3.92 20.65 -0.59
CA ALA A 40 4.76 20.97 -1.75
C ALA A 40 6.11 20.27 -1.72
N THR A 41 6.62 19.98 -2.93
CA THR A 41 7.98 19.54 -3.15
C THR A 41 8.87 20.77 -3.40
N LEU A 42 9.72 21.14 -2.43
CA LEU A 42 10.56 22.36 -2.48
C LEU A 42 11.44 22.43 -3.74
N GLY A 43 10.99 23.14 -4.77
CA GLY A 43 11.81 23.48 -5.94
C GLY A 43 12.42 22.28 -6.70
N THR A 44 12.00 21.06 -6.38
CA THR A 44 12.47 19.82 -6.99
C THR A 44 11.32 19.02 -7.54
N ALA A 45 11.55 18.27 -8.63
CA ALA A 45 10.57 17.33 -9.12
C ALA A 45 10.17 16.33 -8.01
N CYS A 46 8.92 15.89 -8.01
CA CYS A 46 8.44 14.84 -7.11
C CYS A 46 9.26 13.56 -7.33
N THR A 47 9.76 12.97 -6.25
CA THR A 47 10.52 11.72 -6.26
C THR A 47 9.70 10.57 -5.68
N PRO A 48 10.08 9.30 -5.96
CA PRO A 48 9.40 8.14 -5.35
C PRO A 48 9.40 8.20 -3.81
N GLU A 49 10.46 8.73 -3.18
CA GLU A 49 10.55 8.88 -1.73
C GLU A 49 9.53 9.90 -1.21
N HIS A 50 9.23 10.96 -1.97
CA HIS A 50 8.18 11.91 -1.62
C HIS A 50 6.81 11.24 -1.65
N VAL A 51 6.50 10.50 -2.70
CA VAL A 51 5.24 9.75 -2.84
C VAL A 51 5.10 8.69 -1.75
N HIS A 52 6.17 7.96 -1.47
CA HIS A 52 6.23 6.97 -0.41
C HIS A 52 5.91 7.59 0.96
N LYS A 53 6.49 8.75 1.27
CA LYS A 53 6.20 9.49 2.52
C LYS A 53 4.73 9.90 2.61
N LEU A 54 4.11 10.32 1.51
CA LEU A 54 2.70 10.71 1.49
C LEU A 54 1.78 9.51 1.78
N PHE A 55 2.07 8.35 1.22
CA PHE A 55 1.30 7.12 1.45
C PHE A 55 1.36 6.58 2.89
N ARG A 56 2.20 7.13 3.76
CA ARG A 56 2.16 6.84 5.19
C ARG A 56 1.04 7.58 5.94
N PHE A 57 0.45 8.60 5.31
CA PHE A 57 -0.59 9.43 5.91
C PHE A 57 -1.95 9.21 5.29
N THR A 58 -2.02 8.73 4.05
CA THR A 58 -3.24 8.54 3.30
C THR A 58 -3.04 7.52 2.19
N GLU A 59 -4.11 6.86 1.78
CA GLU A 59 -4.11 5.96 0.61
C GLU A 59 -4.36 6.70 -0.70
N GLN A 60 -4.71 8.00 -0.65
CA GLN A 60 -4.99 8.79 -1.83
C GLN A 60 -4.09 10.02 -1.92
N VAL A 61 -3.38 10.16 -3.05
CA VAL A 61 -2.56 11.33 -3.39
C VAL A 61 -3.11 11.98 -4.64
N VAL A 62 -3.34 13.28 -4.58
CA VAL A 62 -3.77 14.09 -5.73
C VAL A 62 -2.68 15.10 -6.04
N PHE A 63 -2.11 15.01 -7.21
CA PHE A 63 -1.15 16.00 -7.72
C PHE A 63 -1.89 17.10 -8.45
N SER A 64 -1.68 18.36 -8.07
CA SER A 64 -2.19 19.54 -8.74
C SER A 64 -1.08 20.20 -9.53
N PHE A 65 -1.33 20.39 -10.81
CA PHE A 65 -0.41 21.02 -11.75
C PHE A 65 -1.09 22.16 -12.49
N ASP A 66 -0.31 23.16 -12.84
CA ASP A 66 -0.74 24.20 -13.77
C ASP A 66 -1.02 23.56 -15.14
N GLY A 67 -2.00 24.11 -15.86
CA GLY A 67 -2.40 23.55 -17.16
C GLY A 67 -1.40 23.77 -18.30
N ASP A 68 -0.29 24.44 -18.04
CA ASP A 68 0.73 24.79 -19.01
C ASP A 68 1.65 23.62 -19.40
N THR A 69 2.60 23.87 -20.31
CA THR A 69 3.55 22.84 -20.76
C THR A 69 4.56 22.44 -19.70
N ALA A 70 4.89 23.30 -18.74
CA ALA A 70 5.80 23.00 -17.65
C ALA A 70 5.12 22.09 -16.62
N GLY A 71 3.87 22.40 -16.21
CA GLY A 71 3.06 21.56 -15.34
C GLY A 71 2.82 20.16 -15.94
N ARG A 72 2.58 20.05 -17.26
CA ARG A 72 2.46 18.73 -17.91
C ARG A 72 3.75 17.92 -17.86
N ARG A 73 4.92 18.56 -17.98
CA ARG A 73 6.23 17.89 -17.81
C ARG A 73 6.47 17.48 -16.36
N ALA A 74 6.08 18.32 -15.40
CA ALA A 74 6.13 17.99 -13.98
C ALA A 74 5.21 16.83 -13.65
N ALA A 75 3.98 16.81 -14.19
CA ALA A 75 3.04 15.71 -14.06
C ALA A 75 3.59 14.38 -14.60
N HIS A 76 4.28 14.40 -15.74
CA HIS A 76 4.91 13.19 -16.29
C HIS A 76 5.99 12.63 -15.35
N LYS A 77 6.81 13.49 -14.74
CA LYS A 77 7.79 13.07 -13.74
C LYS A 77 7.12 12.52 -12.47
N ALA A 78 6.05 13.17 -12.02
CA ALA A 78 5.27 12.70 -10.87
C ALA A 78 4.59 11.35 -11.16
N LEU A 79 4.11 11.12 -12.41
CA LEU A 79 3.60 9.82 -12.85
C LEU A 79 4.68 8.74 -12.70
N GLN A 80 5.89 8.98 -13.25
CA GLN A 80 7.00 8.02 -13.13
C GLN A 80 7.40 7.75 -11.68
N ALA A 81 7.35 8.78 -10.81
CA ALA A 81 7.65 8.64 -9.39
C ALA A 81 6.56 7.85 -8.62
N ALA A 82 5.30 7.97 -9.06
CA ALA A 82 4.17 7.32 -8.39
C ALA A 82 3.95 5.86 -8.84
N LEU A 83 4.27 5.52 -10.09
CA LEU A 83 4.03 4.19 -10.66
C LEU A 83 4.59 3.03 -9.82
N PRO A 84 5.84 3.08 -9.29
CA PRO A 84 6.38 2.00 -8.47
C PRO A 84 5.63 1.78 -7.14
N LEU A 85 4.85 2.76 -6.73
CA LEU A 85 4.12 2.78 -5.46
C LEU A 85 2.60 2.62 -5.63
N ALA A 86 2.12 2.55 -6.88
CA ALA A 86 0.71 2.38 -7.23
C ALA A 86 0.30 0.91 -7.05
N THR A 87 -0.18 0.57 -5.86
CA THR A 87 -0.73 -0.75 -5.52
C THR A 87 -2.24 -0.77 -5.69
N ASP A 88 -2.87 -1.93 -5.51
CA ASP A 88 -4.31 -2.12 -5.64
C ASP A 88 -5.14 -1.28 -4.64
N VAL A 89 -4.53 -0.86 -3.53
CA VAL A 89 -5.17 -0.05 -2.48
C VAL A 89 -4.79 1.43 -2.52
N ARG A 90 -3.72 1.80 -3.25
CA ARG A 90 -3.22 3.17 -3.32
C ARG A 90 -3.77 3.88 -4.54
N ASN A 91 -4.36 5.04 -4.33
CA ASN A 91 -4.99 5.84 -5.36
C ASN A 91 -4.19 7.10 -5.67
N VAL A 92 -3.78 7.27 -6.91
CA VAL A 92 -3.08 8.48 -7.38
C VAL A 92 -3.91 9.15 -8.46
N LYS A 93 -4.09 10.45 -8.33
CA LYS A 93 -4.81 11.27 -9.31
C LYS A 93 -3.99 12.50 -9.71
N PHE A 94 -4.30 13.03 -10.88
CA PHE A 94 -3.65 14.20 -11.48
C PHE A 94 -4.73 15.24 -11.78
N LEU A 95 -4.65 16.38 -11.13
CA LEU A 95 -5.48 17.55 -11.39
C LEU A 95 -4.70 18.52 -12.29
N PHE A 96 -5.26 18.86 -13.41
CA PHE A 96 -4.78 19.91 -14.31
C PHE A 96 -5.75 21.07 -14.23
N LEU A 97 -5.29 22.19 -13.72
CA LEU A 97 -6.06 23.42 -13.71
C LEU A 97 -6.05 24.06 -15.11
N PRO A 98 -7.01 24.98 -15.41
CA PRO A 98 -6.90 25.82 -16.60
C PRO A 98 -5.56 26.55 -16.65
N ALA A 99 -5.03 26.79 -17.86
CA ALA A 99 -3.66 27.30 -18.05
C ALA A 99 -3.43 28.70 -17.43
N GLU A 100 -4.50 29.46 -17.21
CA GLU A 100 -4.50 30.78 -16.61
C GLU A 100 -4.53 30.77 -15.06
N HIS A 101 -4.68 29.59 -14.45
CA HIS A 101 -4.85 29.47 -13.01
C HIS A 101 -3.79 28.57 -12.37
N ASP A 102 -3.27 29.04 -11.24
CA ASP A 102 -2.71 28.24 -10.15
C ASP A 102 -3.80 27.90 -9.12
N PRO A 103 -3.55 27.04 -8.11
CA PRO A 103 -4.56 26.68 -7.12
C PRO A 103 -5.17 27.87 -6.36
N ASP A 104 -4.36 28.88 -6.00
CA ASP A 104 -4.84 30.06 -5.28
C ASP A 104 -5.77 30.92 -6.15
N SER A 105 -5.35 31.26 -7.37
CA SER A 105 -6.15 32.05 -8.29
C SER A 105 -7.43 31.34 -8.73
N PHE A 106 -7.38 30.01 -8.91
CA PHE A 106 -8.57 29.24 -9.25
C PHE A 106 -9.61 29.30 -8.12
N ILE A 107 -9.20 29.09 -6.86
CA ILE A 107 -10.14 29.15 -5.73
C ILE A 107 -10.70 30.56 -5.53
N ARG A 108 -9.92 31.60 -5.76
CA ARG A 108 -10.37 32.98 -5.67
C ARG A 108 -11.38 33.34 -6.77
N ALA A 109 -11.22 32.78 -7.96
CA ALA A 109 -12.12 33.02 -9.09
C ALA A 109 -13.40 32.17 -9.01
N GLU A 110 -13.27 30.87 -8.76
CA GLU A 110 -14.33 29.86 -8.90
C GLU A 110 -14.89 29.38 -7.56
N GLY A 111 -14.17 29.62 -6.46
CA GLY A 111 -14.56 29.20 -5.12
C GLY A 111 -13.99 27.86 -4.68
N ALA A 112 -13.95 27.65 -3.36
CA ALA A 112 -13.41 26.43 -2.74
C ALA A 112 -14.20 25.16 -3.13
N ASP A 113 -15.51 25.26 -3.29
CA ASP A 113 -16.36 24.14 -3.70
C ASP A 113 -16.05 23.67 -5.12
N ALA A 114 -15.81 24.60 -6.06
CA ALA A 114 -15.41 24.28 -7.43
C ALA A 114 -14.06 23.57 -7.45
N PHE A 115 -13.09 24.02 -6.64
CA PHE A 115 -11.80 23.36 -6.52
C PHE A 115 -11.95 21.95 -5.91
N ALA A 116 -12.76 21.77 -4.87
CA ALA A 116 -13.04 20.46 -4.30
C ALA A 116 -13.68 19.50 -5.31
N GLN A 117 -14.55 19.98 -6.18
CA GLN A 117 -15.12 19.19 -7.28
C GLN A 117 -14.05 18.84 -8.32
N ALA A 118 -13.17 19.76 -8.67
CA ALA A 118 -12.05 19.51 -9.58
C ALA A 118 -11.10 18.43 -9.02
N VAL A 119 -10.80 18.49 -7.72
CA VAL A 119 -9.99 17.45 -7.03
C VAL A 119 -10.67 16.09 -7.09
N LYS A 120 -11.99 16.00 -6.88
CA LYS A 120 -12.74 14.73 -7.01
C LYS A 120 -12.71 14.19 -8.42
N ALA A 121 -12.84 15.07 -9.42
CA ALA A 121 -12.82 14.74 -10.85
C ALA A 121 -11.41 14.54 -11.42
N ALA A 122 -10.36 14.74 -10.63
CA ALA A 122 -8.97 14.60 -11.05
C ALA A 122 -8.70 13.25 -11.72
N LEU A 123 -7.88 13.29 -12.77
CA LEU A 123 -7.60 12.17 -13.67
C LEU A 123 -6.88 11.02 -12.94
N PRO A 124 -7.41 9.79 -12.92
CA PRO A 124 -6.71 8.65 -12.32
C PRO A 124 -5.37 8.36 -12.99
N LEU A 125 -4.40 7.83 -12.22
CA LEU A 125 -3.07 7.44 -12.70
C LEU A 125 -3.13 6.53 -13.94
N SER A 126 -4.03 5.55 -13.94
CA SER A 126 -4.22 4.64 -15.07
C SER A 126 -4.56 5.38 -16.35
N ARG A 127 -5.51 6.33 -16.26
CA ARG A 127 -5.93 7.12 -17.42
C ARG A 127 -4.81 8.03 -17.90
N PHE A 128 -4.13 8.71 -16.98
CA PHE A 128 -3.02 9.59 -17.32
C PHE A 128 -1.85 8.83 -17.96
N LEU A 129 -1.53 7.62 -17.48
CA LEU A 129 -0.53 6.74 -18.10
C LEU A 129 -0.88 6.47 -19.58
N LEU A 130 -2.13 6.11 -19.83
CA LEU A 130 -2.59 5.80 -21.20
C LEU A 130 -2.59 7.04 -22.08
N ASP A 131 -2.94 8.21 -21.55
CA ASP A 131 -2.91 9.47 -22.30
C ASP A 131 -1.47 9.89 -22.64
N VAL A 132 -0.54 9.72 -21.71
CA VAL A 132 0.90 9.95 -21.93
C VAL A 132 1.44 9.01 -23.01
N ALA A 133 1.08 7.72 -22.95
CA ALA A 133 1.52 6.74 -23.93
C ALA A 133 0.94 7.00 -25.34
N ALA A 134 -0.30 7.52 -25.41
CA ALA A 134 -0.99 7.84 -26.67
C ALA A 134 -0.52 9.15 -27.30
N LYS A 135 0.28 9.96 -26.58
CA LYS A 135 0.76 11.22 -27.12
C LYS A 135 1.53 11.01 -28.43
N ASP A 136 1.17 11.80 -29.43
CA ASP A 136 1.75 11.77 -30.77
C ASP A 136 1.61 10.41 -31.49
N CYS A 137 0.59 9.60 -31.12
CA CYS A 137 0.25 8.33 -31.75
C CYS A 137 -1.07 8.45 -32.52
N ASP A 138 -1.04 8.08 -33.81
CA ASP A 138 -2.24 7.90 -34.60
C ASP A 138 -2.86 6.52 -34.29
N MET A 139 -3.85 6.50 -33.42
CA MET A 139 -4.47 5.25 -32.94
C MET A 139 -5.31 4.53 -34.01
N ASP A 140 -5.60 5.17 -35.13
CA ASP A 140 -6.34 4.56 -36.26
C ASP A 140 -5.42 3.72 -37.13
N SER A 141 -4.11 4.02 -37.15
CA SER A 141 -3.10 3.27 -37.90
C SER A 141 -2.45 2.14 -37.09
N ALA A 142 -1.97 1.10 -37.78
CA ALA A 142 -1.23 0.01 -37.10
C ALA A 142 0.10 0.51 -36.51
N GLU A 143 0.77 1.41 -37.24
CA GLU A 143 2.04 2.04 -36.81
C GLU A 143 1.85 2.87 -35.55
N GLY A 144 0.77 3.65 -35.46
CA GLY A 144 0.45 4.46 -34.30
C GLY A 144 0.08 3.61 -33.09
N ARG A 145 -0.69 2.53 -33.26
CA ARG A 145 -0.96 1.55 -32.20
C ARG A 145 0.31 0.84 -31.72
N SER A 146 1.21 0.50 -32.65
CA SER A 146 2.51 -0.09 -32.28
C SER A 146 3.37 0.89 -31.49
N ARG A 147 3.39 2.17 -31.89
CA ARG A 147 4.08 3.25 -31.14
C ARG A 147 3.49 3.43 -29.76
N PHE A 148 2.17 3.46 -29.63
CA PHE A 148 1.49 3.52 -28.33
C PHE A 148 1.91 2.36 -27.40
N ALA A 149 1.93 1.11 -27.91
CA ALA A 149 2.39 -0.04 -27.13
C ALA A 149 3.85 0.11 -26.68
N ALA A 150 4.73 0.61 -27.55
CA ALA A 150 6.13 0.87 -27.22
C ALA A 150 6.28 1.95 -26.14
N ASN A 151 5.48 3.03 -26.20
CA ASN A 151 5.46 4.10 -25.21
C ASN A 151 4.87 3.65 -23.87
N ALA A 152 3.84 2.80 -23.89
CA ALA A 152 3.17 2.31 -22.68
C ALA A 152 4.05 1.33 -21.88
N ARG A 153 4.84 0.50 -22.59
CA ARG A 153 5.65 -0.55 -21.96
C ARG A 153 6.55 -0.08 -20.81
N PRO A 154 7.43 0.93 -20.96
CA PRO A 154 8.31 1.37 -19.89
C PRO A 154 7.55 1.92 -18.67
N LEU A 155 6.40 2.56 -18.89
CA LEU A 155 5.56 3.06 -17.80
C LEU A 155 4.86 1.91 -17.07
N TRP A 156 4.30 0.95 -17.81
CA TRP A 156 3.66 -0.22 -17.22
C TRP A 156 4.65 -1.10 -16.43
N GLN A 157 5.89 -1.22 -16.89
CA GLN A 157 6.94 -1.98 -16.20
C GLN A 157 7.34 -1.41 -14.82
N LEU A 158 7.04 -0.14 -14.55
CA LEU A 158 7.26 0.46 -13.23
C LEU A 158 6.21 0.04 -12.20
N LEU A 159 5.07 -0.49 -12.63
CA LEU A 159 4.01 -0.91 -11.70
C LEU A 159 4.43 -2.15 -10.90
N PRO A 160 4.12 -2.19 -9.60
CA PRO A 160 4.27 -3.42 -8.83
C PRO A 160 3.31 -4.51 -9.34
N PRO A 161 3.65 -5.79 -9.14
CA PRO A 161 2.74 -6.88 -9.47
C PRO A 161 1.45 -6.76 -8.64
N GLY A 162 0.29 -6.76 -9.31
CA GLY A 162 -1.01 -6.61 -8.67
C GLY A 162 -2.16 -6.61 -9.69
N ALA A 163 -3.39 -6.47 -9.20
CA ALA A 163 -4.58 -6.41 -10.03
C ALA A 163 -4.56 -5.16 -10.93
N LEU A 164 -4.09 -4.02 -10.41
CA LEU A 164 -3.96 -2.77 -11.18
C LEU A 164 -3.07 -2.96 -12.42
N ALA A 165 -1.91 -3.62 -12.27
CA ALA A 165 -1.00 -3.88 -13.40
C ALA A 165 -1.67 -4.79 -14.45
N GLN A 166 -2.46 -5.78 -14.02
CA GLN A 166 -3.19 -6.67 -14.94
C GLN A 166 -4.32 -5.95 -15.66
N GLN A 167 -5.09 -5.11 -14.97
CA GLN A 167 -6.15 -4.32 -15.57
C GLN A 167 -5.59 -3.37 -16.63
N LEU A 168 -4.51 -2.65 -16.30
CA LEU A 168 -3.84 -1.76 -17.23
C LEU A 168 -3.26 -2.49 -18.46
N LEU A 169 -2.70 -3.68 -18.28
CA LEU A 169 -2.25 -4.50 -19.39
C LEU A 169 -3.41 -4.85 -20.34
N GLY A 170 -4.57 -5.21 -19.76
CA GLY A 170 -5.80 -5.45 -20.53
C GLY A 170 -6.27 -4.23 -21.30
N GLU A 171 -6.24 -3.04 -20.67
CA GLU A 171 -6.62 -1.79 -21.35
C GLU A 171 -5.66 -1.40 -22.48
N ILE A 172 -4.35 -1.58 -22.27
CA ILE A 172 -3.33 -1.35 -23.30
C ILE A 172 -3.56 -2.33 -24.47
N ALA A 173 -3.73 -3.61 -24.18
CA ALA A 173 -3.97 -4.66 -25.18
C ALA A 173 -5.22 -4.38 -26.03
N ALA A 174 -6.31 -3.96 -25.37
CA ALA A 174 -7.54 -3.57 -26.05
C ALA A 174 -7.33 -2.37 -27.01
N ARG A 175 -6.56 -1.34 -26.58
CA ARG A 175 -6.25 -0.18 -27.42
C ARG A 175 -5.39 -0.51 -28.65
N VAL A 176 -4.50 -1.49 -28.53
CA VAL A 176 -3.67 -1.95 -29.66
C VAL A 176 -4.31 -3.08 -30.46
N GLN A 177 -5.51 -3.51 -30.07
CA GLN A 177 -6.31 -4.54 -30.75
C GLN A 177 -5.62 -5.91 -30.82
N ILE A 178 -4.89 -6.28 -29.76
CA ILE A 178 -4.29 -7.62 -29.60
C ILE A 178 -4.71 -8.21 -28.25
N GLY A 179 -4.53 -9.53 -28.08
CA GLY A 179 -4.83 -10.19 -26.80
C GLY A 179 -3.84 -9.78 -25.70
N PRO A 180 -4.26 -9.69 -24.42
CA PRO A 180 -3.35 -9.38 -23.31
C PRO A 180 -2.17 -10.35 -23.22
N HIS A 181 -2.42 -11.63 -23.48
CA HIS A 181 -1.37 -12.67 -23.48
C HIS A 181 -0.38 -12.49 -24.63
N GLU A 182 -0.84 -12.08 -25.81
CA GLU A 182 0.02 -11.76 -26.96
C GLU A 182 0.89 -10.54 -26.66
N LEU A 183 0.33 -9.53 -26.00
CA LEU A 183 1.08 -8.34 -25.55
C LEU A 183 2.15 -8.71 -24.52
N GLU A 184 1.84 -9.59 -23.55
CA GLU A 184 2.81 -10.13 -22.61
C GLU A 184 3.98 -10.83 -23.32
N GLN A 185 3.68 -11.64 -24.34
CA GLN A 185 4.71 -12.32 -25.13
C GLN A 185 5.57 -11.34 -25.92
N LEU A 186 4.96 -10.36 -26.59
CA LEU A 186 5.67 -9.30 -27.32
C LEU A 186 6.60 -8.48 -26.43
N TRP A 187 6.18 -8.25 -25.20
CA TRP A 187 6.99 -7.52 -24.22
C TRP A 187 8.05 -8.39 -23.52
N GLY A 188 8.08 -9.71 -23.79
CA GLY A 188 9.02 -10.64 -23.19
C GLY A 188 8.77 -10.89 -21.70
N LEU A 189 7.56 -10.65 -21.24
CA LEU A 189 7.14 -10.84 -19.85
C LEU A 189 6.84 -12.33 -19.62
N ARG A 190 7.86 -13.18 -19.69
CA ARG A 190 7.69 -14.60 -19.33
C ARG A 190 7.42 -14.69 -17.84
N ARG A 191 6.15 -14.86 -17.45
CA ARG A 191 5.85 -15.42 -16.14
C ARG A 191 6.44 -16.82 -16.12
N HIS A 192 7.24 -17.13 -15.11
CA HIS A 192 7.45 -18.51 -14.69
C HIS A 192 6.07 -19.05 -14.28
N ALA A 193 5.33 -19.63 -15.20
CA ALA A 193 4.23 -20.49 -14.86
C ALA A 193 4.82 -21.60 -13.96
N PRO A 194 4.26 -21.86 -12.78
CA PRO A 194 4.63 -23.05 -12.04
C PRO A 194 4.39 -24.22 -13.00
N ALA A 195 5.44 -25.00 -13.27
CA ALA A 195 5.40 -26.15 -14.15
C ALA A 195 4.24 -27.04 -13.68
N ALA A 196 3.15 -27.02 -14.44
CA ALA A 196 2.08 -27.98 -14.26
C ALA A 196 2.73 -29.35 -14.33
N ARG A 197 2.78 -30.04 -13.19
CA ARG A 197 3.21 -31.45 -13.12
C ARG A 197 2.33 -32.20 -14.11
N ARG A 198 2.87 -32.46 -15.29
CA ARG A 198 2.37 -33.49 -16.16
C ARG A 198 2.50 -34.79 -15.39
N SER A 199 1.41 -35.26 -14.82
CA SER A 199 1.23 -36.62 -14.38
C SER A 199 1.36 -37.52 -15.60
N ALA A 200 2.56 -38.00 -15.85
CA ALA A 200 2.78 -39.14 -16.72
C ALA A 200 2.21 -40.37 -15.99
N ARG A 201 1.01 -40.72 -16.36
CA ARG A 201 0.39 -42.02 -16.07
C ARG A 201 1.19 -43.05 -16.85
N SER A 202 2.04 -43.79 -16.17
CA SER A 202 2.66 -45.04 -16.64
C SER A 202 1.97 -46.20 -15.94
N GLU A 203 1.03 -46.80 -16.63
CA GLU A 203 0.55 -48.16 -16.32
C GLU A 203 1.66 -49.12 -16.71
N ARG A 204 2.08 -49.98 -15.80
CA ARG A 204 2.38 -51.40 -16.06
C ARG A 204 2.60 -52.12 -14.75
N GLY A 205 1.81 -53.17 -14.64
CA GLY A 205 1.64 -54.07 -13.53
C GLY A 205 2.70 -55.13 -13.36
N GLY A 206 2.50 -55.92 -12.32
CA GLY A 206 3.04 -57.24 -12.09
C GLY A 206 3.46 -57.48 -10.63
N PRO A 207 3.08 -58.58 -10.02
CA PRO A 207 3.10 -58.79 -8.58
C PRO A 207 4.37 -59.55 -8.12
N GLY A 208 4.81 -59.26 -6.89
CA GLY A 208 5.89 -60.03 -6.22
C GLY A 208 5.81 -59.86 -4.72
N ALA A 209 5.36 -60.89 -4.04
CA ALA A 209 5.39 -61.05 -2.60
C ALA A 209 6.86 -61.08 -2.11
N ASP A 210 7.11 -60.51 -0.92
CA ASP A 210 7.75 -61.26 0.15
C ASP A 210 7.83 -60.37 1.43
N GLY A 211 7.51 -61.05 2.54
CA GLY A 211 7.41 -60.52 3.86
C GLY A 211 8.77 -60.20 4.50
N ARG A 212 8.77 -59.13 5.28
CA ARG A 212 9.72 -58.92 6.37
C ARG A 212 9.10 -58.17 7.53
N ALA A 213 9.27 -58.74 8.71
CA ALA A 213 8.77 -58.32 10.00
C ALA A 213 9.24 -56.92 10.44
N PRO A 214 8.46 -56.21 11.30
CA PRO A 214 8.81 -54.87 11.76
C PRO A 214 9.93 -54.90 12.82
N ALA A 215 10.93 -54.05 12.62
CA ALA A 215 11.98 -53.78 13.60
C ALA A 215 11.46 -52.93 14.76
N PRO A 216 12.02 -53.08 16.00
CA PRO A 216 11.49 -52.43 17.20
C PRO A 216 11.71 -50.93 17.20
N ARG A 217 10.65 -50.20 17.60
CA ARG A 217 10.68 -48.75 17.85
C ARG A 217 11.67 -48.44 18.98
N ARG A 218 12.75 -47.73 18.65
CA ARG A 218 13.59 -47.06 19.64
C ARG A 218 12.84 -45.86 20.19
N THR A 219 12.46 -45.89 21.46
CA THR A 219 11.96 -44.78 22.23
C THR A 219 13.09 -43.76 22.37
N ALA A 220 12.92 -42.57 21.76
CA ALA A 220 13.78 -41.43 22.01
C ALA A 220 13.41 -40.82 23.39
N PRO A 221 14.40 -40.32 24.18
CA PRO A 221 14.14 -39.72 25.45
C PRO A 221 13.39 -38.38 25.29
N PRO A 222 12.56 -37.96 26.27
CA PRO A 222 11.84 -36.72 26.20
C PRO A 222 12.84 -35.57 26.28
N ARG A 223 12.97 -34.80 25.19
CA ARG A 223 13.63 -33.53 25.23
C ARG A 223 12.72 -32.58 26.01
N GLY A 224 13.20 -32.16 27.18
CA GLY A 224 12.61 -31.06 27.94
C GLY A 224 12.67 -29.78 27.12
N GLY A 225 11.62 -29.53 26.36
CA GLY A 225 11.38 -28.24 25.77
C GLY A 225 10.78 -27.33 26.82
N THR A 226 11.46 -26.27 27.18
CA THR A 226 10.88 -25.11 27.83
C THR A 226 9.63 -24.73 27.03
N ARG A 227 8.44 -24.84 27.66
CA ARG A 227 7.19 -24.35 27.11
C ARG A 227 7.36 -22.85 26.93
N THR A 228 7.70 -22.41 25.73
CA THR A 228 7.49 -21.02 25.33
C THR A 228 6.01 -20.75 25.40
N LEU A 229 5.62 -19.75 26.22
CA LEU A 229 4.27 -19.23 26.25
C LEU A 229 3.83 -18.89 24.83
N PRO A 230 2.55 -19.13 24.44
CA PRO A 230 2.09 -18.79 23.12
C PRO A 230 2.30 -17.29 22.90
N THR A 231 3.14 -16.96 21.92
CA THR A 231 3.44 -15.58 21.53
C THR A 231 2.11 -14.93 21.09
N SER A 232 1.75 -13.79 21.67
CA SER A 232 0.53 -13.10 21.26
C SER A 232 0.63 -12.70 19.79
N ARG A 233 -0.52 -12.54 19.10
CA ARG A 233 -0.54 -12.10 17.71
C ARG A 233 0.16 -10.75 17.53
N ALA A 234 -0.07 -9.81 18.44
CA ALA A 234 0.60 -8.52 18.43
C ALA A 234 2.13 -8.67 18.58
N SER A 235 2.60 -9.56 19.46
CA SER A 235 4.02 -9.88 19.58
C SER A 235 4.58 -10.48 18.29
N ARG A 236 3.81 -11.36 17.63
CA ARG A 236 4.24 -11.97 16.37
C ARG A 236 4.29 -10.97 15.22
N ALA A 237 3.32 -10.07 15.12
CA ALA A 237 3.35 -8.96 14.16
C ALA A 237 4.57 -8.06 14.38
N LEU A 238 4.91 -7.73 15.63
CA LEU A 238 6.12 -6.96 15.97
C LEU A 238 7.40 -7.71 15.58
N GLN A 239 7.49 -9.01 15.85
CA GLN A 239 8.64 -9.82 15.44
C GLN A 239 8.88 -9.74 13.93
N ILE A 240 7.82 -9.92 13.12
CA ILE A 240 7.89 -9.83 11.66
C ILE A 240 8.35 -8.44 11.25
N LEU A 241 7.75 -7.38 11.78
CA LEU A 241 8.02 -6.00 11.39
C LEU A 241 9.37 -5.47 11.88
N LEU A 242 9.90 -5.98 12.99
CA LEU A 242 11.25 -5.64 13.47
C LEU A 242 12.35 -6.37 12.68
N THR A 243 12.08 -7.58 12.19
CA THR A 243 13.04 -8.36 11.40
C THR A 243 12.97 -8.01 9.91
N GLU A 244 11.77 -7.75 9.39
CA GLU A 244 11.50 -7.34 8.02
C GLU A 244 10.78 -5.98 7.98
N SER A 245 11.50 -4.91 8.31
CA SER A 245 10.89 -3.57 8.43
C SER A 245 10.28 -3.04 7.13
N SER A 246 10.70 -3.55 5.96
CA SER A 246 10.07 -3.25 4.68
C SER A 246 8.60 -3.70 4.59
N ALA A 247 8.20 -4.68 5.41
CA ALA A 247 6.82 -5.10 5.51
C ALA A 247 5.90 -3.99 6.05
N TRP A 248 6.43 -3.08 6.89
CA TRP A 248 5.70 -1.92 7.38
C TRP A 248 5.15 -1.05 6.24
N ASP A 249 5.95 -0.84 5.20
CA ASP A 249 5.59 0.02 4.08
C ASP A 249 4.52 -0.59 3.15
N ARG A 250 4.30 -1.91 3.25
CA ARG A 250 3.26 -2.64 2.49
C ARG A 250 1.89 -2.58 3.16
N LEU A 251 1.83 -2.20 4.43
CA LEU A 251 0.59 -2.13 5.19
C LEU A 251 -0.28 -0.96 4.74
N SER A 252 -1.60 -1.14 4.82
CA SER A 252 -2.55 -0.07 4.60
C SER A 252 -2.59 0.91 5.78
N GLN A 253 -3.14 2.10 5.56
CA GLN A 253 -3.31 3.06 6.65
C GLN A 253 -4.21 2.56 7.79
N PRO A 254 -5.32 1.86 7.54
CA PRO A 254 -6.09 1.22 8.60
C PRO A 254 -5.29 0.22 9.44
N ASP A 255 -4.36 -0.55 8.81
CA ASP A 255 -3.49 -1.48 9.52
C ASP A 255 -2.49 -0.75 10.43
N HIS A 256 -1.88 0.33 9.94
CA HIS A 256 -1.00 1.18 10.76
C HIS A 256 -1.73 1.74 11.97
N ALA A 257 -2.95 2.28 11.77
CA ALA A 257 -3.76 2.82 12.86
C ALA A 257 -4.15 1.71 13.85
N LEU A 258 -4.56 0.54 13.35
CA LEU A 258 -4.90 -0.62 14.17
C LEU A 258 -3.75 -1.03 15.08
N LEU A 259 -2.54 -1.18 14.52
CA LEU A 259 -1.35 -1.63 15.27
C LEU A 259 -0.89 -0.58 16.29
N CYS A 260 -0.88 0.69 15.93
CA CYS A 260 -0.48 1.78 16.83
C CYS A 260 -1.48 1.99 18.00
N ASP A 261 -2.77 1.67 17.78
CA ASP A 261 -3.83 1.78 18.80
C ASP A 261 -3.86 0.58 19.78
N LEU A 262 -3.03 -0.44 19.56
CA LEU A 262 -2.96 -1.58 20.48
C LEU A 262 -2.50 -1.14 21.88
N PRO A 263 -2.94 -1.83 22.94
CA PRO A 263 -2.50 -1.51 24.30
C PRO A 263 -1.00 -1.74 24.51
N ALA A 264 -0.45 -1.06 25.50
CA ALA A 264 0.93 -1.31 25.92
C ALA A 264 1.15 -2.80 26.26
N PRO A 265 2.32 -3.35 25.96
CA PRO A 265 3.53 -2.70 25.45
C PRO A 265 3.61 -2.62 23.92
N HIS A 266 2.66 -3.20 23.17
CA HIS A 266 2.75 -3.38 21.72
C HIS A 266 2.52 -2.07 20.94
N GLY A 267 1.44 -1.35 21.23
CA GLY A 267 1.08 -0.10 20.53
C GLY A 267 2.18 0.95 20.56
N PRO A 268 2.79 1.27 21.74
CA PRO A 268 3.93 2.17 21.80
C PRO A 268 5.11 1.73 20.92
N LEU A 269 5.39 0.42 20.83
CA LEU A 269 6.48 -0.08 19.98
C LEU A 269 6.16 0.00 18.49
N PHE A 270 4.90 -0.23 18.09
CA PHE A 270 4.45 0.03 16.71
C PHE A 270 4.52 1.52 16.38
N THR A 271 4.14 2.40 17.30
CA THR A 271 4.24 3.85 17.12
C THR A 271 5.68 4.30 16.96
N TRP A 272 6.59 3.75 17.77
CA TRP A 272 8.02 4.00 17.64
C TRP A 272 8.55 3.51 16.29
N LEU A 273 8.18 2.28 15.88
CA LEU A 273 8.57 1.72 14.56
C LEU A 273 8.05 2.56 13.41
N ALA A 274 6.82 3.07 13.51
CA ALA A 274 6.24 4.00 12.56
C ALA A 274 7.08 5.27 12.41
N GLY A 275 7.56 5.82 13.55
CA GLY A 275 8.47 6.97 13.56
C GLY A 275 9.80 6.65 12.86
N GLN A 276 10.43 5.52 13.19
CA GLN A 276 11.69 5.09 12.56
C GLN A 276 11.54 4.88 11.05
N ALA A 277 10.49 4.16 10.67
CA ALA A 277 10.17 3.96 9.25
C ALA A 277 9.92 5.30 8.54
N MET A 278 9.30 6.26 9.21
CA MET A 278 9.01 7.59 8.65
C MET A 278 10.28 8.44 8.46
N ASP A 279 11.19 8.41 9.43
CA ASP A 279 12.37 9.29 9.43
C ASP A 279 13.51 8.72 8.58
N HIS A 280 13.66 7.40 8.57
CA HIS A 280 14.83 6.71 8.00
C HIS A 280 14.48 5.68 6.91
N GLY A 281 13.20 5.35 6.71
CA GLY A 281 12.77 4.26 5.82
C GLY A 281 12.99 2.87 6.43
N PRO A 282 12.87 1.80 5.63
CA PRO A 282 13.12 0.43 6.08
C PRO A 282 14.56 0.26 6.55
N GLN A 283 14.74 -0.29 7.75
CA GLN A 283 16.06 -0.51 8.36
C GLN A 283 16.23 -1.97 8.80
N PRO A 284 17.46 -2.53 8.72
CA PRO A 284 17.72 -3.85 9.28
C PRO A 284 17.59 -3.81 10.81
N TRP A 285 17.30 -4.97 11.41
CA TRP A 285 17.17 -5.09 12.86
C TRP A 285 18.36 -4.52 13.64
N SER A 286 19.59 -4.69 13.12
CA SER A 286 20.78 -4.13 13.76
C SER A 286 20.74 -2.61 13.93
N ALA A 287 20.21 -1.88 12.94
CA ALA A 287 20.05 -0.44 12.99
C ALA A 287 18.89 -0.03 13.92
N LEU A 288 17.75 -0.74 13.85
CA LEU A 288 16.62 -0.52 14.75
C LEU A 288 17.00 -0.78 16.22
N ARG A 289 17.78 -1.83 16.48
CA ARG A 289 18.30 -2.13 17.83
C ARG A 289 19.22 -1.03 18.34
N GLU A 290 20.09 -0.46 17.50
CA GLU A 290 20.94 0.67 17.91
C GLU A 290 20.12 1.93 18.18
N ALA A 291 19.09 2.21 17.37
CA ALA A 291 18.16 3.32 17.59
C ALA A 291 17.29 3.15 18.86
N LEU A 292 17.08 1.91 19.31
CA LEU A 292 16.37 1.61 20.57
C LEU A 292 17.28 1.69 21.80
N ARG A 293 18.60 1.84 21.64
CA ARG A 293 19.54 1.83 22.77
C ARG A 293 19.18 2.92 23.79
N ALA A 294 19.07 2.53 25.04
CA ALA A 294 18.64 3.37 26.16
C ALA A 294 17.17 3.89 26.06
N HIS A 295 16.38 3.39 25.11
CA HIS A 295 14.96 3.66 25.06
C HIS A 295 14.18 2.70 25.96
N GLU A 296 13.09 3.16 26.57
CA GLU A 296 12.25 2.32 27.46
C GLU A 296 11.69 1.05 26.81
N LEU A 297 11.59 1.04 25.46
CA LEU A 297 11.08 -0.09 24.67
C LEU A 297 12.17 -1.09 24.26
N GLU A 298 13.46 -0.81 24.54
CA GLU A 298 14.60 -1.66 24.13
C GLU A 298 14.45 -3.10 24.62
N ALA A 299 14.21 -3.27 25.93
CA ALA A 299 14.14 -4.60 26.54
C ALA A 299 13.01 -5.46 25.92
N ILE A 300 11.88 -4.83 25.57
CA ILE A 300 10.73 -5.50 24.97
C ILE A 300 11.05 -5.92 23.54
N ALA A 301 11.59 -5.00 22.72
CA ALA A 301 11.92 -5.27 21.31
C ALA A 301 13.01 -6.36 21.19
N VAL A 302 14.06 -6.25 22.00
CA VAL A 302 15.15 -7.24 22.06
C VAL A 302 14.62 -8.62 22.49
N GLY A 303 13.78 -8.66 23.53
CA GLY A 303 13.17 -9.91 23.99
C GLY A 303 12.27 -10.58 22.97
N LEU A 304 11.60 -9.79 22.12
CA LEU A 304 10.76 -10.30 21.03
C LEU A 304 11.60 -10.93 19.90
N VAL A 305 12.71 -10.30 19.52
CA VAL A 305 13.52 -10.76 18.38
C VAL A 305 14.52 -11.85 18.80
N ASP A 306 15.21 -11.67 19.94
CA ASP A 306 16.20 -12.67 20.43
C ASP A 306 15.54 -14.00 20.84
N GLY A 307 14.22 -14.00 21.10
CA GLY A 307 13.43 -15.21 21.38
C GLY A 307 13.03 -16.01 20.15
N LEU A 308 13.37 -15.55 18.93
CA LEU A 308 13.04 -16.25 17.69
C LEU A 308 14.03 -17.42 17.44
N PRO A 309 13.52 -18.61 17.10
CA PRO A 309 14.38 -19.67 16.58
C PRO A 309 15.06 -19.24 15.26
N PRO A 310 16.31 -19.65 15.02
CA PRO A 310 17.11 -19.18 13.88
C PRO A 310 16.54 -19.58 12.49
N ASP A 311 15.58 -20.50 12.42
CA ASP A 311 15.04 -21.09 11.19
C ASP A 311 13.60 -20.64 10.86
N ILE A 312 13.08 -19.58 11.50
CA ILE A 312 11.74 -19.07 11.16
C ILE A 312 11.85 -18.07 10.00
N GLU A 313 11.62 -18.58 8.78
CA GLU A 313 11.27 -17.72 7.65
C GLU A 313 9.90 -17.08 7.89
N SER A 314 9.82 -15.74 7.75
CA SER A 314 8.55 -15.04 7.82
C SER A 314 7.72 -15.45 6.60
N ASP A 315 6.58 -16.12 6.81
CA ASP A 315 5.59 -16.29 5.74
C ASP A 315 4.97 -14.92 5.43
N ALA A 316 5.17 -14.42 4.21
CA ALA A 316 4.64 -13.13 3.77
C ALA A 316 3.12 -12.97 4.00
N GLY A 317 2.37 -14.08 4.04
CA GLY A 317 0.94 -14.08 4.34
C GLY A 317 0.60 -14.18 5.84
N GLU A 318 1.59 -14.38 6.73
CA GLU A 318 1.32 -14.48 8.17
C GLU A 318 0.90 -13.15 8.77
N LEU A 319 1.56 -12.07 8.39
CA LEU A 319 1.21 -10.71 8.83
C LEU A 319 -0.20 -10.32 8.40
N ASP A 320 -0.56 -10.57 7.16
CA ASP A 320 -1.90 -10.28 6.63
C ASP A 320 -2.99 -11.05 7.40
N ARG A 321 -2.75 -12.33 7.73
CA ARG A 321 -3.69 -13.11 8.55
C ARG A 321 -3.83 -12.57 9.97
N ILE A 322 -2.74 -12.11 10.57
CA ILE A 322 -2.77 -11.48 11.91
C ILE A 322 -3.59 -10.19 11.85
N LEU A 323 -3.33 -9.32 10.88
CA LEU A 323 -4.03 -8.05 10.70
C LEU A 323 -5.53 -8.26 10.45
N GLN A 324 -5.89 -9.17 9.55
CA GLN A 324 -7.29 -9.49 9.29
C GLN A 324 -8.01 -9.93 10.58
N HIS A 325 -7.36 -10.75 11.39
CA HIS A 325 -7.95 -11.20 12.65
C HIS A 325 -8.10 -10.07 13.67
N GLU A 326 -7.15 -9.15 13.76
CA GLU A 326 -7.23 -7.99 14.66
C GLU A 326 -8.33 -7.01 14.19
N HIS A 327 -8.50 -6.80 12.88
CA HIS A 327 -9.63 -6.04 12.32
C HIS A 327 -10.98 -6.69 12.64
N ASP A 328 -11.10 -8.00 12.47
CA ASP A 328 -12.32 -8.75 12.79
C ASP A 328 -12.65 -8.65 14.28
N ALA A 329 -11.65 -8.75 15.15
CA ALA A 329 -11.82 -8.64 16.59
C ALA A 329 -12.27 -7.22 17.01
N ARG A 330 -11.66 -6.18 16.43
CA ARG A 330 -12.03 -4.78 16.69
C ARG A 330 -13.45 -4.48 16.19
N TYR A 331 -13.79 -4.99 15.01
CA TYR A 331 -15.15 -4.87 14.46
C TYR A 331 -16.19 -5.56 15.37
N ALA A 332 -15.90 -6.77 15.84
CA ALA A 332 -16.80 -7.51 16.74
C ALA A 332 -17.00 -6.77 18.05
N ALA A 333 -15.91 -6.25 18.65
CA ALA A 333 -15.97 -5.48 19.90
C ALA A 333 -16.77 -4.18 19.73
N GLU A 334 -16.57 -3.44 18.65
CA GLU A 334 -17.33 -2.20 18.40
C GLU A 334 -18.82 -2.51 18.18
N ARG A 335 -19.12 -3.57 17.42
CA ARG A 335 -20.50 -4.01 17.21
C ARG A 335 -21.19 -4.39 18.53
N GLU A 336 -20.50 -5.08 19.42
CA GLU A 336 -21.02 -5.47 20.74
C GLU A 336 -21.29 -4.23 21.61
N ARG A 337 -20.37 -3.25 21.61
CA ARG A 337 -20.57 -1.97 22.29
C ARG A 337 -21.79 -1.22 21.76
N LEU A 338 -21.95 -1.13 20.45
CA LEU A 338 -23.10 -0.47 19.82
C LEU A 338 -24.41 -1.20 20.10
N VAL A 339 -24.42 -2.54 20.13
CA VAL A 339 -25.59 -3.35 20.49
C VAL A 339 -26.01 -3.06 21.93
N THR A 340 -25.04 -3.01 22.86
CA THR A 340 -25.31 -2.73 24.29
C THR A 340 -25.83 -1.30 24.46
N ALA A 341 -25.24 -0.31 23.81
CA ALA A 341 -25.66 1.08 23.89
C ALA A 341 -27.06 1.28 23.26
N ALA A 342 -27.35 0.65 22.11
CA ALA A 342 -28.64 0.70 21.46
C ALA A 342 -29.74 0.04 22.31
N ALA A 343 -29.43 -1.07 22.99
CA ALA A 343 -30.34 -1.73 23.92
C ALA A 343 -30.62 -0.86 25.17
N ALA A 344 -29.67 0.01 25.55
CA ALA A 344 -29.85 1.00 26.62
C ALA A 344 -30.62 2.27 26.16
N GLY A 345 -31.08 2.33 24.89
CA GLY A 345 -31.88 3.43 24.36
C GLY A 345 -31.09 4.50 23.60
N ASP A 346 -29.81 4.30 23.34
CA ASP A 346 -28.99 5.22 22.55
C ASP A 346 -29.33 5.10 21.04
N ARG A 347 -30.07 6.10 20.54
CA ARG A 347 -30.50 6.14 19.16
C ARG A 347 -29.33 6.34 18.18
N ALA A 348 -28.30 7.09 18.57
CA ALA A 348 -27.12 7.29 17.74
C ALA A 348 -26.32 5.98 17.59
N ALA A 349 -26.23 5.19 18.66
CA ALA A 349 -25.64 3.85 18.60
C ALA A 349 -26.44 2.90 17.68
N TYR A 350 -27.77 2.95 17.73
CA TYR A 350 -28.64 2.18 16.84
C TYR A 350 -28.44 2.54 15.37
N ASP A 351 -28.38 3.84 15.04
CA ASP A 351 -28.18 4.30 13.67
C ASP A 351 -26.77 3.92 13.15
N ARG A 352 -25.75 3.99 14.00
CA ARG A 352 -24.41 3.51 13.69
C ARG A 352 -24.37 2.00 13.46
N LEU A 353 -25.02 1.22 14.31
CA LEU A 353 -25.11 -0.24 14.18
C LEU A 353 -25.75 -0.64 12.85
N LYS A 354 -26.81 0.09 12.44
CA LYS A 354 -27.51 -0.14 11.17
C LYS A 354 -26.64 0.23 9.95
N ALA A 355 -25.77 1.21 10.09
CA ALA A 355 -24.86 1.64 9.04
C ALA A 355 -23.58 0.79 8.94
N MET A 356 -23.31 -0.09 9.92
CA MET A 356 -22.13 -0.97 9.88
C MET A 356 -22.25 -1.98 8.72
N PRO A 357 -21.21 -2.09 7.87
CA PRO A 357 -21.21 -3.10 6.82
C PRO A 357 -21.27 -4.51 7.41
N ALA A 358 -21.93 -5.44 6.72
CA ALA A 358 -21.84 -6.85 7.11
C ALA A 358 -20.39 -7.33 6.96
N LEU A 359 -19.88 -8.11 7.94
CA LEU A 359 -18.60 -8.83 7.77
C LEU A 359 -18.70 -9.65 6.48
N ARG A 360 -17.76 -9.48 5.57
CA ARG A 360 -17.69 -10.32 4.38
C ARG A 360 -17.52 -11.78 4.84
N PRO A 361 -18.36 -12.72 4.38
CA PRO A 361 -18.12 -14.11 4.66
C PRO A 361 -16.76 -14.53 4.10
N ARG A 362 -16.08 -15.37 4.85
CA ARG A 362 -14.75 -15.93 4.54
C ARG A 362 -14.76 -16.77 3.27
#